data_35a495cb193c49cfa3d4b9a0c3731185
#
_entry.id   35a495cb193c49cfa3d4b9a0c3731185
#
_cell.length_a   1.000
_cell.length_b   1.000
_cell.length_c   1.000
_cell.angle_alpha   90.00
_cell.angle_beta   90.00
_cell.angle_gamma   90.00
#
_symmetry.space_group_name_H-M   'P 1'
#
loop_
_entity.id
_entity.type
_entity.pdbx_description
1 polymer ?
#
loop_
_entity_poly.entity_id
_entity_poly.type
_entity_poly.pdbx_seq_one_letter_code
_entity_poly.pdbx_strand_id
1 'polypeptide(L)'
;MVRQQKPPSQTWRTFLENHADCIAGIDFFTVPTATFRILYVFIVLSHDRRHIVHFNVTAHPTARWTAQQLVEAFPFESAPRYLLRDRDAIYGEKVRRRIKSLCIEEVVTAPHSPWQNPFVERIIGSIRRDCLDHIIVLNERHLRRILREYFSYYHSCRTHISLNKDPPETRTVEPPEMGNVVAFPYVGGLHHRYGRIAA
;
A
#
# COMPACT_ATOMS: atom_id res chain seq x y z
N MET A 1 51.21 5.02 -3.67
CA MET A 1 49.96 5.18 -2.88
C MET A 1 48.84 4.47 -3.65
N VAL A 2 48.38 3.32 -3.20
CA VAL A 2 47.23 2.61 -3.80
C VAL A 2 45.97 3.36 -3.33
N ARG A 3 45.23 3.99 -4.27
CA ARG A 3 43.91 4.54 -3.99
C ARG A 3 42.98 3.36 -3.65
N GLN A 4 42.58 3.23 -2.39
CA GLN A 4 41.47 2.36 -2.02
C GLN A 4 40.23 2.81 -2.79
N GLN A 5 39.86 2.07 -3.81
CA GLN A 5 38.56 2.23 -4.46
C GLN A 5 37.48 1.90 -3.43
N LYS A 6 36.66 2.89 -3.07
CA LYS A 6 35.45 2.61 -2.29
C LYS A 6 34.63 1.59 -3.07
N PRO A 7 34.12 0.53 -2.40
CA PRO A 7 33.25 -0.41 -3.10
C PRO A 7 32.11 0.34 -3.77
N PRO A 8 31.67 -0.09 -4.97
CA PRO A 8 30.57 0.57 -5.67
C PRO A 8 29.36 0.66 -4.76
N SER A 9 28.71 1.84 -4.69
CA SER A 9 27.49 2.03 -3.92
C SER A 9 26.40 1.09 -4.45
N GLN A 10 25.63 0.49 -3.55
CA GLN A 10 24.49 -0.35 -3.89
C GLN A 10 23.53 0.40 -4.84
N THR A 11 23.08 -0.26 -5.90
CA THR A 11 22.06 0.33 -6.79
C THR A 11 20.71 0.42 -6.06
N TRP A 12 19.85 1.35 -6.47
CA TRP A 12 18.52 1.50 -5.90
C TRP A 12 17.70 0.19 -5.96
N ARG A 13 17.78 -0.50 -7.07
CA ARG A 13 17.12 -1.80 -7.25
C ARG A 13 17.62 -2.84 -6.25
N THR A 14 18.93 -2.95 -6.13
CA THR A 14 19.56 -3.88 -5.18
C THR A 14 19.20 -3.52 -3.72
N PHE A 15 19.10 -2.22 -3.40
CA PHE A 15 18.64 -1.78 -2.09
C PHE A 15 17.21 -2.26 -1.80
N LEU A 16 16.27 -2.06 -2.74
CA LEU A 16 14.88 -2.49 -2.58
C LEU A 16 14.75 -4.02 -2.47
N GLU A 17 15.55 -4.76 -3.26
CA GLU A 17 15.53 -6.23 -3.24
C GLU A 17 16.08 -6.79 -1.92
N ASN A 18 17.18 -6.23 -1.42
CA ASN A 18 17.84 -6.72 -0.19
C ASN A 18 17.09 -6.34 1.10
N HIS A 19 16.19 -5.40 1.06
CA HIS A 19 15.53 -4.85 2.26
C HIS A 19 13.99 -4.90 2.14
N ALA A 20 13.47 -5.68 1.19
CA ALA A 20 12.02 -5.73 0.92
C ALA A 20 11.19 -6.11 2.15
N ASP A 21 11.72 -6.94 3.03
CA ASP A 21 11.09 -7.39 4.28
C ASP A 21 11.02 -6.32 5.38
N CYS A 22 11.87 -5.29 5.27
CA CYS A 22 11.95 -4.24 6.29
C CYS A 22 11.72 -2.82 5.74
N ILE A 23 11.19 -2.71 4.52
CA ILE A 23 10.77 -1.43 3.91
C ILE A 23 9.25 -1.31 3.93
N ALA A 24 8.75 -0.14 4.34
CA ALA A 24 7.41 0.31 4.00
C ALA A 24 7.48 1.55 3.12
N GLY A 25 6.60 1.63 2.12
CA GLY A 25 6.41 2.82 1.30
C GLY A 25 5.12 3.53 1.71
N ILE A 26 5.14 4.87 1.69
CA ILE A 26 3.95 5.70 1.91
C ILE A 26 3.73 6.64 0.76
N ASP A 27 2.48 6.95 0.50
CA ASP A 27 2.09 7.91 -0.51
C ASP A 27 0.65 8.42 -0.31
N PHE A 28 0.33 9.50 -1.00
CA PHE A 28 -1.01 10.04 -1.12
C PHE A 28 -1.51 9.96 -2.56
N PHE A 29 -2.79 9.68 -2.70
CA PHE A 29 -3.48 9.90 -3.97
C PHE A 29 -4.84 10.56 -3.75
N THR A 30 -5.34 11.22 -4.78
CA THR A 30 -6.59 11.98 -4.72
C THR A 30 -7.72 11.23 -5.42
N VAL A 31 -8.94 11.41 -4.88
CA VAL A 31 -10.18 10.84 -5.42
C VAL A 31 -11.24 11.94 -5.42
N PRO A 32 -11.80 12.32 -6.58
CA PRO A 32 -12.91 13.25 -6.64
C PRO A 32 -14.22 12.57 -6.17
N THR A 33 -15.07 13.33 -5.49
CA THR A 33 -16.43 12.90 -5.15
C THR A 33 -17.44 13.33 -6.21
N ALA A 34 -18.66 12.78 -6.15
CA ALA A 34 -19.79 13.19 -7.00
C ALA A 34 -20.09 14.70 -6.94
N THR A 35 -19.71 15.36 -5.86
CA THR A 35 -19.85 16.82 -5.66
C THR A 35 -18.57 17.60 -5.96
N PHE A 36 -17.62 16.99 -6.69
CA PHE A 36 -16.33 17.58 -7.08
C PHE A 36 -15.42 17.97 -5.91
N ARG A 37 -15.70 17.51 -4.70
CA ARG A 37 -14.77 17.65 -3.57
C ARG A 37 -13.63 16.64 -3.73
N ILE A 38 -12.42 17.06 -3.45
CA ILE A 38 -11.25 16.18 -3.49
C ILE A 38 -11.03 15.54 -2.13
N LEU A 39 -10.95 14.21 -2.13
CA LEU A 39 -10.52 13.42 -0.98
C LEU A 39 -9.08 12.96 -1.20
N TYR A 40 -8.34 12.90 -0.12
CA TYR A 40 -6.96 12.38 -0.09
C TYR A 40 -6.95 11.02 0.59
N VAL A 41 -6.36 10.07 -0.05
CA VAL A 41 -6.13 8.73 0.49
C VAL A 41 -4.66 8.59 0.83
N PHE A 42 -4.37 8.36 2.10
CA PHE A 42 -3.04 7.97 2.58
C PHE A 42 -2.94 6.46 2.58
N ILE A 43 -1.83 5.93 2.07
CA ILE A 43 -1.57 4.49 2.02
C ILE A 43 -0.19 4.18 2.58
N VAL A 44 -0.10 3.10 3.33
CA VAL A 44 1.14 2.51 3.83
C VAL A 44 1.24 1.09 3.31
N LEU A 45 2.25 0.80 2.53
CA LEU A 45 2.48 -0.48 1.89
C LEU A 45 3.78 -1.11 2.41
N SER A 46 3.72 -2.29 3.00
CA SER A 46 4.91 -3.12 3.20
C SER A 46 5.40 -3.66 1.86
N HIS A 47 6.70 -3.58 1.60
CA HIS A 47 7.29 -4.19 0.41
C HIS A 47 7.31 -5.71 0.49
N ASP A 48 7.37 -6.27 1.71
CA ASP A 48 7.15 -7.68 1.92
C ASP A 48 5.75 -8.07 1.44
N ARG A 49 5.69 -9.02 0.54
CA ARG A 49 4.48 -9.53 -0.12
C ARG A 49 3.49 -8.43 -0.58
N ARG A 50 3.89 -7.14 -0.57
CA ARG A 50 3.06 -5.98 -0.98
C ARG A 50 1.78 -5.83 -0.18
N HIS A 51 1.88 -6.06 1.11
CA HIS A 51 0.76 -5.96 2.02
C HIS A 51 0.44 -4.50 2.36
N ILE A 52 -0.81 -4.09 2.21
CA ILE A 52 -1.28 -2.77 2.64
C ILE A 52 -1.44 -2.80 4.16
N VAL A 53 -0.51 -2.17 4.86
CA VAL A 53 -0.45 -2.14 6.33
C VAL A 53 -1.52 -1.22 6.90
N HIS A 54 -1.70 -0.07 6.24
CA HIS A 54 -2.64 0.95 6.70
C HIS A 54 -3.12 1.81 5.54
N PHE A 55 -4.35 2.32 5.65
CA PHE A 55 -4.85 3.39 4.82
C PHE A 55 -5.85 4.25 5.59
N ASN A 56 -5.99 5.49 5.19
CA ASN A 56 -7.07 6.34 5.69
C ASN A 56 -7.41 7.42 4.65
N VAL A 57 -8.60 8.02 4.80
CA VAL A 57 -9.15 9.01 3.89
C VAL A 57 -9.43 10.29 4.65
N THR A 58 -9.12 11.44 4.06
CA THR A 58 -9.45 12.74 4.61
C THR A 58 -9.68 13.79 3.52
N ALA A 59 -10.51 14.78 3.77
CA ALA A 59 -10.59 15.97 2.94
C ALA A 59 -9.47 17.00 3.27
N HIS A 60 -8.81 16.86 4.43
CA HIS A 60 -7.85 17.83 4.94
C HIS A 60 -6.56 17.16 5.43
N PRO A 61 -5.65 16.78 4.52
CA PRO A 61 -4.40 16.13 4.86
C PRO A 61 -3.44 17.14 5.50
N THR A 62 -3.34 17.12 6.82
CA THR A 62 -2.37 17.95 7.56
C THR A 62 -1.21 17.10 8.06
N ALA A 63 -0.03 17.74 8.27
CA ALA A 63 1.13 17.05 8.84
C ALA A 63 0.84 16.39 10.20
N ARG A 64 -0.08 16.97 11.00
CA ARG A 64 -0.53 16.36 12.26
C ARG A 64 -1.34 15.09 12.02
N TRP A 65 -2.28 15.14 11.08
CA TRP A 65 -3.09 13.98 10.70
C TRP A 65 -2.20 12.87 10.14
N THR A 66 -1.29 13.20 9.21
CA THR A 66 -0.37 12.24 8.61
C THR A 66 0.55 11.59 9.67
N ALA A 67 1.07 12.38 10.62
CA ALA A 67 1.86 11.85 11.72
C ALA A 67 1.07 10.87 12.60
N GLN A 68 -0.23 11.10 12.79
CA GLN A 68 -1.12 10.20 13.51
C GLN A 68 -1.33 8.88 12.72
N GLN A 69 -1.49 8.96 11.39
CA GLN A 69 -1.64 7.78 10.55
C GLN A 69 -0.42 6.85 10.63
N LEU A 70 0.80 7.38 10.81
CA LEU A 70 2.00 6.57 11.01
C LEU A 70 1.99 5.82 12.34
N VAL A 71 1.42 6.41 13.40
CA VAL A 71 1.24 5.72 14.69
C VAL A 71 0.24 4.57 14.57
N GLU A 72 -0.86 4.81 13.84
CA GLU A 72 -1.90 3.81 13.61
C GLU A 72 -1.42 2.68 12.70
N ALA A 73 -0.54 3.00 11.74
CA ALA A 73 0.06 2.02 10.84
C ALA A 73 1.03 1.06 11.55
N PHE A 74 1.76 1.57 12.54
CA PHE A 74 2.85 0.84 13.21
C PHE A 74 2.63 0.78 14.72
N PRO A 75 1.62 0.03 15.20
CA PRO A 75 1.40 -0.18 16.62
C PRO A 75 2.51 -1.10 17.18
N PHE A 76 2.91 -0.82 18.41
CA PHE A 76 3.93 -1.58 19.16
C PHE A 76 5.27 -1.66 18.39
N GLU A 77 5.89 -2.83 18.30
CA GLU A 77 7.18 -3.06 17.65
C GLU A 77 7.06 -3.43 16.16
N SER A 78 5.95 -3.08 15.50
CA SER A 78 5.70 -3.41 14.08
C SER A 78 6.31 -2.42 13.08
N ALA A 79 7.09 -1.44 13.55
CA ALA A 79 7.68 -0.42 12.71
C ALA A 79 8.73 -1.02 11.75
N PRO A 80 8.72 -0.64 10.45
CA PRO A 80 9.73 -1.07 9.50
C PRO A 80 11.06 -0.39 9.81
N ARG A 81 12.16 -0.96 9.33
CA ARG A 81 13.46 -0.30 9.43
C ARG A 81 13.53 0.95 8.55
N TYR A 82 12.98 0.88 7.33
CA TYR A 82 13.01 1.95 6.35
C TYR A 82 11.62 2.40 5.96
N LEU A 83 11.40 3.72 5.91
CA LEU A 83 10.18 4.33 5.38
C LEU A 83 10.48 5.13 4.13
N LEU A 84 10.00 4.63 3.00
CA LEU A 84 10.16 5.24 1.69
C LEU A 84 9.01 6.22 1.44
N ARG A 85 9.34 7.46 1.08
CA ARG A 85 8.38 8.51 0.71
C ARG A 85 8.95 9.48 -0.31
N ASP A 86 8.09 10.25 -0.92
CA ASP A 86 8.45 11.37 -1.78
C ASP A 86 8.77 12.65 -0.96
N ARG A 87 8.96 13.76 -1.66
CA ARG A 87 9.30 15.08 -1.09
C ARG A 87 8.09 15.99 -0.90
N ASP A 88 6.86 15.46 -0.89
CA ASP A 88 5.67 16.29 -0.72
C ASP A 88 5.76 17.10 0.58
N ALA A 89 5.33 18.37 0.51
CA ALA A 89 5.30 19.30 1.64
C ALA A 89 4.39 18.82 2.80
N ILE A 90 3.45 17.93 2.52
CA ILE A 90 2.58 17.29 3.52
C ILE A 90 3.38 16.52 4.58
N TYR A 91 4.59 16.05 4.22
CA TYR A 91 5.54 15.38 5.13
C TYR A 91 6.42 16.42 5.86
N GLY A 92 5.79 17.42 6.46
CA GLY A 92 6.48 18.48 7.21
C GLY A 92 7.17 17.97 8.48
N GLU A 93 7.75 18.91 9.23
CA GLU A 93 8.57 18.63 10.41
C GLU A 93 7.91 17.73 11.47
N LYS A 94 6.58 17.82 11.65
CA LYS A 94 5.84 16.96 12.59
C LYS A 94 5.87 15.49 12.17
N VAL A 95 5.79 15.22 10.88
CA VAL A 95 5.87 13.86 10.33
C VAL A 95 7.28 13.30 10.51
N ARG A 96 8.31 14.08 10.17
CA ARG A 96 9.72 13.68 10.35
C ARG A 96 10.04 13.34 11.80
N ARG A 97 9.58 14.18 12.76
CA ARG A 97 9.76 13.88 14.20
C ARG A 97 9.04 12.59 14.58
N ARG A 98 7.86 12.33 14.03
CA ARG A 98 7.14 11.09 14.29
C ARG A 98 7.88 9.87 13.75
N ILE A 99 8.36 9.91 12.51
CA ILE A 99 9.17 8.84 11.91
C ILE A 99 10.39 8.55 12.79
N LYS A 100 11.11 9.60 13.22
CA LYS A 100 12.26 9.46 14.11
C LYS A 100 11.88 8.85 15.48
N SER A 101 10.73 9.23 16.06
CA SER A 101 10.26 8.70 17.35
C SER A 101 9.84 7.23 17.27
N LEU A 102 9.54 6.72 16.09
CA LEU A 102 9.27 5.31 15.82
C LEU A 102 10.55 4.52 15.49
N CYS A 103 11.74 5.14 15.62
CA CYS A 103 13.04 4.54 15.28
C CYS A 103 13.14 4.10 13.81
N ILE A 104 12.38 4.72 12.90
CA ILE A 104 12.38 4.40 11.47
C ILE A 104 13.40 5.29 10.75
N GLU A 105 14.19 4.68 9.87
CA GLU A 105 15.08 5.39 8.96
C GLU A 105 14.31 5.90 7.74
N GLU A 106 14.27 7.22 7.56
CA GLU A 106 13.55 7.86 6.47
C GLU A 106 14.37 7.81 5.18
N VAL A 107 13.80 7.25 4.12
CA VAL A 107 14.38 7.19 2.78
C VAL A 107 13.54 8.06 1.84
N VAL A 108 14.08 9.23 1.49
CA VAL A 108 13.39 10.21 0.65
C VAL A 108 13.80 10.05 -0.80
N THR A 109 12.83 9.83 -1.69
CA THR A 109 13.09 9.67 -3.13
C THR A 109 13.64 10.96 -3.76
N ALA A 110 14.34 10.82 -4.88
CA ALA A 110 14.80 11.97 -5.64
C ALA A 110 13.60 12.74 -6.23
N PRO A 111 13.73 14.06 -6.48
CA PRO A 111 12.66 14.83 -7.11
C PRO A 111 12.24 14.22 -8.45
N HIS A 112 10.95 14.22 -8.73
CA HIS A 112 10.35 13.69 -9.97
C HIS A 112 10.76 12.25 -10.30
N SER A 113 10.93 11.41 -9.27
CA SER A 113 11.40 10.04 -9.44
C SER A 113 10.40 9.00 -8.88
N PRO A 114 9.17 8.90 -9.44
CA PRO A 114 8.15 7.96 -8.96
C PRO A 114 8.62 6.50 -9.03
N TRP A 115 9.52 6.18 -9.98
CA TRP A 115 10.11 4.83 -10.07
C TRP A 115 10.93 4.41 -8.84
N GLN A 116 11.23 5.33 -7.94
CA GLN A 116 11.91 5.04 -6.67
C GLN A 116 10.95 4.54 -5.58
N ASN A 117 9.62 4.70 -5.76
CA ASN A 117 8.58 4.10 -4.91
C ASN A 117 7.63 3.20 -5.74
N PRO A 118 8.18 2.22 -6.50
CA PRO A 118 7.46 1.54 -7.57
C PRO A 118 6.31 0.68 -7.08
N PHE A 119 6.37 0.16 -5.85
CA PHE A 119 5.34 -0.72 -5.33
C PHE A 119 4.10 0.06 -4.90
N VAL A 120 4.28 1.21 -4.26
CA VAL A 120 3.17 2.08 -3.86
C VAL A 120 2.50 2.70 -5.09
N GLU A 121 3.27 3.17 -6.06
CA GLU A 121 2.74 3.67 -7.34
C GLU A 121 1.93 2.59 -8.08
N ARG A 122 2.43 1.37 -8.09
CA ARG A 122 1.74 0.25 -8.74
C ARG A 122 0.42 -0.10 -8.05
N ILE A 123 0.38 -0.10 -6.72
CA ILE A 123 -0.88 -0.37 -5.99
C ILE A 123 -1.89 0.75 -6.20
N ILE A 124 -1.47 2.02 -6.18
CA ILE A 124 -2.34 3.16 -6.50
C ILE A 124 -2.94 3.01 -7.90
N GLY A 125 -2.10 2.67 -8.88
CA GLY A 125 -2.57 2.38 -10.24
C GLY A 125 -3.57 1.22 -10.31
N SER A 126 -3.38 0.16 -9.51
CA SER A 126 -4.35 -0.95 -9.41
C SER A 126 -5.64 -0.51 -8.74
N ILE A 127 -5.58 0.22 -7.63
CA ILE A 127 -6.76 0.77 -6.94
C ILE A 127 -7.62 1.59 -7.90
N ARG A 128 -6.99 2.42 -8.75
CA ARG A 128 -7.72 3.21 -9.74
C ARG A 128 -8.40 2.31 -10.77
N ARG A 129 -7.63 1.54 -11.53
CA ARG A 129 -8.14 0.72 -12.63
C ARG A 129 -9.09 -0.38 -12.20
N ASP A 130 -8.76 -1.07 -11.12
CA ASP A 130 -9.51 -2.26 -10.70
C ASP A 130 -10.72 -1.90 -9.81
N CYS A 131 -10.81 -0.67 -9.28
CA CYS A 131 -11.85 -0.28 -8.34
C CYS A 131 -12.46 1.10 -8.61
N LEU A 132 -11.67 2.17 -8.47
CA LEU A 132 -12.22 3.54 -8.41
C LEU A 132 -12.77 4.05 -9.74
N ASP A 133 -12.23 3.61 -10.87
CA ASP A 133 -12.70 4.00 -12.22
C ASP A 133 -14.11 3.45 -12.52
N HIS A 134 -14.61 2.53 -11.68
CA HIS A 134 -15.92 1.90 -11.81
C HIS A 134 -16.94 2.38 -10.77
N ILE A 135 -16.57 3.33 -9.91
CA ILE A 135 -17.39 3.72 -8.75
C ILE A 135 -17.48 5.23 -8.62
N ILE A 136 -18.69 5.75 -8.45
CA ILE A 136 -18.90 7.15 -8.09
C ILE A 136 -18.80 7.31 -6.57
N VAL A 137 -17.77 8.02 -6.12
CA VAL A 137 -17.52 8.26 -4.70
C VAL A 137 -18.40 9.40 -4.20
N LEU A 138 -19.16 9.18 -3.10
CA LEU A 138 -20.06 10.16 -2.52
C LEU A 138 -19.39 11.02 -1.44
N ASN A 139 -18.65 10.38 -0.53
CA ASN A 139 -18.03 11.03 0.62
C ASN A 139 -16.90 10.16 1.21
N GLU A 140 -16.20 10.66 2.25
CA GLU A 140 -15.12 9.94 2.93
C GLU A 140 -15.53 8.56 3.47
N ARG A 141 -16.70 8.47 4.12
CA ARG A 141 -17.20 7.21 4.69
C ARG A 141 -17.44 6.17 3.59
N HIS A 142 -18.01 6.61 2.47
CA HIS A 142 -18.24 5.76 1.29
C HIS A 142 -16.91 5.27 0.72
N LEU A 143 -15.95 6.16 0.49
CA LEU A 143 -14.63 5.80 -0.02
C LEU A 143 -13.89 4.84 0.91
N ARG A 144 -13.89 5.08 2.24
CA ARG A 144 -13.28 4.16 3.20
C ARG A 144 -13.90 2.75 3.14
N ARG A 145 -15.22 2.65 2.98
CA ARG A 145 -15.90 1.35 2.85
C ARG A 145 -15.45 0.63 1.58
N ILE A 146 -15.48 1.30 0.44
CA ILE A 146 -15.05 0.74 -0.85
C ILE A 146 -13.61 0.25 -0.79
N LEU A 147 -12.69 1.09 -0.29
CA LEU A 147 -11.28 0.72 -0.22
C LEU A 147 -11.05 -0.44 0.76
N ARG A 148 -11.78 -0.52 1.87
CA ARG A 148 -11.69 -1.65 2.81
C ARG A 148 -12.11 -2.96 2.15
N GLU A 149 -13.21 -2.96 1.41
CA GLU A 149 -13.66 -4.14 0.65
C GLU A 149 -12.66 -4.52 -0.44
N TYR A 150 -12.13 -3.53 -1.18
CA TYR A 150 -11.12 -3.78 -2.21
C TYR A 150 -9.82 -4.31 -1.61
N PHE A 151 -9.34 -3.79 -0.49
CA PHE A 151 -8.12 -4.28 0.15
C PHE A 151 -8.29 -5.67 0.75
N SER A 152 -9.45 -6.01 1.25
CA SER A 152 -9.76 -7.39 1.63
C SER A 152 -9.65 -8.35 0.44
N TYR A 153 -10.23 -7.99 -0.71
CA TYR A 153 -10.04 -8.73 -1.95
C TYR A 153 -8.58 -8.77 -2.41
N TYR A 154 -7.89 -7.63 -2.38
CA TYR A 154 -6.49 -7.51 -2.79
C TYR A 154 -5.58 -8.42 -1.98
N HIS A 155 -5.76 -8.47 -0.67
CA HIS A 155 -4.92 -9.28 0.22
C HIS A 155 -5.19 -10.78 0.09
N SER A 156 -6.45 -11.18 0.02
CA SER A 156 -6.84 -12.59 0.13
C SER A 156 -7.10 -13.29 -1.21
N CYS A 157 -7.35 -12.53 -2.29
CA CYS A 157 -7.83 -13.12 -3.55
C CYS A 157 -7.07 -12.67 -4.80
N ARG A 158 -6.61 -11.41 -4.84
CA ARG A 158 -5.96 -10.85 -6.03
C ARG A 158 -4.58 -11.47 -6.24
N THR A 159 -4.43 -12.18 -7.36
CA THR A 159 -3.17 -12.85 -7.69
C THR A 159 -2.13 -11.88 -8.23
N HIS A 160 -0.85 -12.11 -7.88
CA HIS A 160 0.28 -11.33 -8.33
C HIS A 160 1.34 -12.22 -9.00
N ILE A 161 1.73 -11.88 -10.23
CA ILE A 161 2.75 -12.64 -10.97
C ILE A 161 4.05 -12.73 -10.16
N SER A 162 4.46 -11.64 -9.52
CA SER A 162 5.68 -11.57 -8.71
C SER A 162 5.60 -12.33 -7.37
N LEU A 163 4.43 -12.80 -6.98
CA LEU A 163 4.22 -13.70 -5.84
C LEU A 163 3.84 -15.12 -6.32
N ASN A 164 4.31 -15.54 -7.48
CA ASN A 164 4.02 -16.84 -8.09
C ASN A 164 2.50 -17.09 -8.27
N LYS A 165 1.77 -16.04 -8.66
CA LYS A 165 0.30 -16.01 -8.80
C LYS A 165 -0.45 -16.21 -7.46
N ASP A 166 0.22 -15.98 -6.35
CA ASP A 166 -0.40 -15.96 -5.02
C ASP A 166 -0.86 -14.54 -4.65
N PRO A 167 -1.86 -14.36 -3.79
CA PRO A 167 -2.17 -13.07 -3.17
C PRO A 167 -1.15 -12.72 -2.08
N PRO A 168 -1.15 -11.46 -1.56
CA PRO A 168 -0.31 -11.07 -0.43
C PRO A 168 -0.46 -11.97 0.79
N GLU A 169 -1.68 -12.33 1.15
CA GLU A 169 -1.98 -13.37 2.14
C GLU A 169 -2.08 -14.71 1.42
N THR A 170 -1.19 -15.65 1.77
CA THR A 170 -1.19 -16.98 1.16
C THR A 170 -2.52 -17.67 1.43
N ARG A 171 -3.08 -18.31 0.41
CA ARG A 171 -4.32 -19.09 0.54
C ARG A 171 -4.07 -20.58 0.37
N THR A 172 -4.85 -21.35 1.08
CA THR A 172 -4.87 -22.81 0.90
C THR A 172 -5.50 -23.16 -0.45
N VAL A 173 -4.91 -24.11 -1.14
CA VAL A 173 -5.52 -24.68 -2.35
C VAL A 173 -6.69 -25.56 -1.92
N GLU A 174 -7.87 -25.27 -2.46
CA GLU A 174 -9.09 -26.06 -2.24
C GLU A 174 -9.19 -27.15 -3.33
N PRO A 175 -8.95 -28.45 -3.00
CA PRO A 175 -8.97 -29.51 -3.98
C PRO A 175 -10.41 -29.81 -4.47
N PRO A 176 -10.58 -30.47 -5.63
CA PRO A 176 -11.91 -30.73 -6.23
C PRO A 176 -12.89 -31.46 -5.31
N GLU A 177 -12.39 -32.29 -4.42
CA GLU A 177 -13.18 -33.10 -3.47
C GLU A 177 -13.93 -32.26 -2.43
N MET A 178 -13.53 -30.96 -2.26
CA MET A 178 -14.22 -30.04 -1.34
C MET A 178 -15.56 -29.53 -1.90
N GLY A 179 -15.95 -29.89 -3.11
CA GLY A 179 -17.25 -29.59 -3.66
C GLY A 179 -17.24 -28.59 -4.84
N ASN A 180 -18.41 -28.00 -5.08
CA ASN A 180 -18.62 -27.12 -6.24
C ASN A 180 -17.98 -25.75 -6.07
N VAL A 181 -17.47 -25.20 -7.19
CA VAL A 181 -16.91 -23.83 -7.22
C VAL A 181 -18.05 -22.80 -7.16
N VAL A 182 -17.97 -21.90 -6.20
CA VAL A 182 -18.94 -20.81 -6.01
C VAL A 182 -18.21 -19.47 -6.03
N ALA A 183 -18.82 -18.46 -6.64
CA ALA A 183 -18.32 -17.10 -6.69
C ALA A 183 -18.89 -16.27 -5.54
N PHE A 184 -18.01 -15.70 -4.72
CA PHE A 184 -18.34 -14.78 -3.64
C PHE A 184 -18.02 -13.35 -4.06
N PRO A 185 -19.01 -12.43 -4.13
CA PRO A 185 -18.79 -11.08 -4.62
C PRO A 185 -18.03 -10.22 -3.60
N TYR A 186 -17.14 -9.35 -4.14
CA TYR A 186 -16.46 -8.27 -3.43
C TYR A 186 -16.72 -6.95 -4.14
N VAL A 187 -16.66 -5.85 -3.40
CA VAL A 187 -16.83 -4.47 -3.92
C VAL A 187 -18.12 -4.36 -4.77
N GLY A 188 -19.23 -4.79 -4.18
CA GLY A 188 -20.53 -4.73 -4.86
C GLY A 188 -20.65 -5.61 -6.11
N GLY A 189 -19.84 -6.65 -6.24
CA GLY A 189 -19.84 -7.57 -7.39
C GLY A 189 -18.83 -7.21 -8.48
N LEU A 190 -18.04 -6.16 -8.29
CA LEU A 190 -16.96 -5.78 -9.24
C LEU A 190 -15.87 -6.84 -9.30
N HIS A 191 -15.60 -7.51 -8.17
CA HIS A 191 -14.65 -8.62 -8.05
C HIS A 191 -15.31 -9.84 -7.40
N HIS A 192 -14.70 -11.01 -7.60
CA HIS A 192 -15.17 -12.26 -7.01
C HIS A 192 -14.00 -13.06 -6.45
N ARG A 193 -14.23 -13.65 -5.28
CA ARG A 193 -13.44 -14.77 -4.79
C ARG A 193 -14.14 -16.05 -5.26
N TYR A 194 -13.38 -17.00 -5.73
CA TYR A 194 -13.86 -18.34 -6.02
C TYR A 194 -13.40 -19.28 -4.90
N GLY A 195 -14.33 -19.99 -4.32
CA GLY A 195 -14.11 -21.02 -3.30
C GLY A 195 -14.99 -22.23 -3.54
N ARG A 196 -14.73 -23.33 -2.83
CA ARG A 196 -15.55 -24.53 -2.93
C ARG A 196 -16.51 -24.66 -1.77
N ILE A 197 -17.70 -25.16 -2.03
CA ILE A 197 -18.71 -25.46 -1.02
C ILE A 197 -19.10 -26.91 -1.21
N ALA A 198 -19.16 -27.66 -0.11
CA ALA A 198 -19.70 -29.01 -0.09
C ALA A 198 -21.14 -29.01 -0.63
N ALA A 199 -21.50 -30.03 -1.40
CA ALA A 199 -22.83 -30.18 -1.99
C ALA A 199 -23.85 -30.58 -0.94
#